data_a412404757a5a9bee7dbfd767e5530d3
#
_entry.id   a412404757a5a9bee7dbfd767e5530d3
#
_cell.length_a   1.000
_cell.length_b   1.000
_cell.length_c   1.000
_cell.angle_alpha   90.00
_cell.angle_beta   90.00
_cell.angle_gamma   90.00
#
_symmetry.space_group_name_H-M   'P 1'
#
loop_
_entity.id
_entity.type
_entity.pdbx_description
1 polymer ?
#
loop_
_entity_poly.entity_id
_entity_poly.type
_entity_poly.pdbx_seq_one_letter_code
_entity_poly.pdbx_strand_id
1 'polypeptide(L)'
;MLRHLPSRLPVKMWGRTLEKQRQAEGSRGPWKGPALSHGGPCAQSWRDSSQTPPPCLICRLDHIVMTVKSIKDTTMFYSKILGMEVMTFKDDRKALCFGDQKFNLHEVGKEFEPKAAHPVPGSLDICLITEVPLEEMIQHLKACDVPIEEGPVPRTGAKGPIMSIYFRDPDRNLIEVSNYISS
;
A
#
# COMPACT_ATOMS: atom_id res chain seq x y z
N MET A 1 -1.64 -55.91 27.73
CA MET A 1 -1.71 -56.26 26.29
C MET A 1 -1.41 -54.98 25.50
N LEU A 2 -0.15 -54.90 25.05
CA LEU A 2 0.33 -53.84 24.17
C LEU A 2 -0.20 -54.07 22.75
N ARG A 3 -0.71 -53.05 22.07
CA ARG A 3 -0.87 -53.03 20.62
C ARG A 3 -0.21 -51.82 20.02
N HIS A 4 0.74 -52.12 19.14
CA HIS A 4 1.61 -51.26 18.34
C HIS A 4 0.86 -50.25 17.49
N LEU A 5 1.42 -49.04 17.45
CA LEU A 5 1.23 -48.06 16.40
C LEU A 5 2.19 -48.33 15.22
N PRO A 6 1.77 -48.23 13.97
CA PRO A 6 2.69 -48.18 12.86
C PRO A 6 3.16 -46.76 12.55
N SER A 7 4.45 -46.68 12.39
CA SER A 7 5.26 -45.51 12.00
C SER A 7 5.18 -45.19 10.51
N ARG A 8 5.45 -43.92 10.19
CA ARG A 8 6.01 -43.38 8.97
C ARG A 8 5.10 -43.13 7.78
N LEU A 9 4.79 -41.86 7.59
CA LEU A 9 4.51 -41.29 6.26
C LEU A 9 5.83 -40.74 5.65
N PRO A 10 6.03 -40.88 4.33
CA PRO A 10 7.33 -40.53 3.70
C PRO A 10 7.43 -39.05 3.38
N VAL A 11 8.54 -38.46 3.81
CA VAL A 11 9.03 -37.15 3.36
C VAL A 11 9.60 -37.30 1.93
N LYS A 12 8.81 -36.96 0.93
CA LYS A 12 9.30 -36.65 -0.43
C LYS A 12 8.18 -35.97 -1.21
N MET A 13 8.18 -34.63 -1.26
CA MET A 13 7.69 -33.80 -2.38
C MET A 13 7.82 -32.29 -2.05
N TRP A 14 9.02 -31.81 -1.77
CA TRP A 14 9.31 -30.37 -1.74
C TRP A 14 10.66 -30.08 -2.44
N GLY A 15 10.76 -30.46 -3.68
CA GLY A 15 12.02 -30.36 -4.43
C GLY A 15 11.88 -29.99 -5.91
N ARG A 16 10.80 -29.32 -6.33
CA ARG A 16 10.66 -28.95 -7.74
C ARG A 16 10.02 -27.58 -8.04
N THR A 17 10.09 -26.63 -7.13
CA THR A 17 9.54 -25.29 -7.37
C THR A 17 10.57 -24.16 -7.40
N LEU A 18 11.83 -24.42 -7.04
CA LEU A 18 12.87 -23.39 -7.01
C LEU A 18 13.72 -23.28 -8.27
N GLU A 19 13.62 -24.23 -9.20
CA GLU A 19 14.43 -24.22 -10.43
C GLU A 19 13.75 -23.52 -11.63
N LYS A 20 12.45 -23.23 -11.56
CA LYS A 20 11.74 -22.45 -12.58
C LYS A 20 11.82 -20.93 -12.41
N GLN A 21 12.27 -20.43 -11.27
CA GLN A 21 12.42 -18.98 -11.05
C GLN A 21 13.77 -18.42 -11.49
N ARG A 22 14.78 -19.23 -11.70
CA ARG A 22 16.11 -18.77 -12.14
C ARG A 22 16.29 -18.62 -13.66
N GLN A 23 15.32 -19.06 -14.48
CA GLN A 23 15.41 -18.93 -15.95
C GLN A 23 14.59 -17.77 -16.52
N ALA A 24 13.92 -16.95 -15.69
CA ALA A 24 13.18 -15.78 -16.13
C ALA A 24 13.95 -14.44 -16.03
N GLU A 25 15.20 -14.45 -15.57
CA GLU A 25 16.04 -13.24 -15.42
C GLU A 25 16.96 -12.92 -16.59
N GLY A 26 16.87 -13.68 -17.67
CA GLY A 26 17.70 -13.47 -18.88
C GLY A 26 16.88 -12.99 -20.05
N SER A 27 16.66 -11.71 -20.22
CA SER A 27 16.43 -10.88 -21.43
C SER A 27 15.31 -9.84 -21.27
N ARG A 28 15.45 -8.94 -20.35
CA ARG A 28 14.73 -7.65 -20.47
C ARG A 28 15.71 -6.64 -21.05
N GLY A 29 15.54 -6.38 -22.34
CA GLY A 29 16.19 -5.26 -23.00
C GLY A 29 15.87 -3.93 -22.30
N PRO A 30 16.58 -2.82 -22.65
CA PRO A 30 16.40 -1.54 -21.97
C PRO A 30 14.91 -1.16 -21.97
N TRP A 31 14.40 -0.88 -20.78
CA TRP A 31 13.01 -0.51 -20.53
C TRP A 31 12.64 0.69 -21.41
N LYS A 32 11.86 0.46 -22.48
CA LYS A 32 11.22 1.53 -23.24
C LYS A 32 9.94 1.89 -22.48
N GLY A 33 10.02 2.94 -21.66
CA GLY A 33 8.87 3.50 -20.98
C GLY A 33 7.71 3.73 -21.96
N PRO A 34 6.45 3.61 -21.52
CA PRO A 34 5.31 3.91 -22.35
C PRO A 34 5.45 5.33 -22.91
N ALA A 35 5.18 5.50 -24.20
CA ALA A 35 5.13 6.79 -24.83
C ALA A 35 4.22 7.70 -23.99
N LEU A 36 4.75 8.86 -23.56
CA LEU A 36 4.02 9.85 -22.80
C LEU A 36 2.77 10.25 -23.59
N SER A 37 1.62 9.65 -23.25
CA SER A 37 0.33 10.15 -23.68
C SER A 37 0.11 11.50 -23.01
N HIS A 38 0.01 12.53 -23.80
CA HIS A 38 -0.13 13.92 -23.38
C HIS A 38 -1.45 14.11 -22.62
N GLY A 39 -1.38 14.61 -21.37
CA GLY A 39 -2.47 15.30 -20.73
C GLY A 39 -3.18 14.65 -19.56
N GLY A 40 -2.48 14.50 -18.42
CA GLY A 40 -3.17 14.46 -17.12
C GLY A 40 -3.35 15.88 -16.56
N PRO A 41 -4.36 16.14 -15.71
CA PRO A 41 -4.68 17.49 -15.21
C PRO A 41 -3.53 18.19 -14.47
N CYS A 42 -2.54 17.46 -13.97
CA CYS A 42 -1.35 18.03 -13.33
C CYS A 42 -0.33 18.60 -14.32
N ALA A 43 -0.36 18.18 -15.60
CA ALA A 43 0.59 18.65 -16.62
C ALA A 43 0.15 19.98 -17.26
N GLN A 44 -1.08 20.44 -17.03
CA GLN A 44 -1.61 21.66 -17.64
C GLN A 44 -1.29 22.95 -16.85
N SER A 45 -0.92 22.85 -15.58
CA SER A 45 -0.64 24.00 -14.71
C SER A 45 0.68 24.72 -15.01
N TRP A 46 1.60 24.12 -15.79
CA TRP A 46 2.96 24.65 -16.01
C TRP A 46 3.15 25.30 -17.38
N ARG A 47 2.08 25.58 -18.11
CA ARG A 47 2.17 26.26 -19.42
C ARG A 47 2.10 27.79 -19.31
N ASP A 48 2.89 28.36 -18.43
CA ASP A 48 3.28 29.75 -18.57
C ASP A 48 4.46 29.78 -19.54
N SER A 49 4.27 30.45 -20.68
CA SER A 49 5.13 30.38 -21.87
C SER A 49 6.52 31.06 -21.73
N SER A 50 6.91 31.41 -20.51
CA SER A 50 8.18 32.12 -20.23
C SER A 50 9.17 31.30 -19.38
N GLN A 51 8.83 30.11 -18.90
CA GLN A 51 9.73 29.33 -18.06
C GLN A 51 10.12 28.00 -18.72
N THR A 52 11.41 27.73 -18.79
CA THR A 52 11.93 26.40 -19.10
C THR A 52 11.38 25.40 -18.09
N PRO A 53 10.80 24.25 -18.52
CA PRO A 53 10.33 23.24 -17.60
C PRO A 53 11.48 22.79 -16.69
N PRO A 54 11.19 22.44 -15.42
CA PRO A 54 12.21 21.96 -14.49
C PRO A 54 12.94 20.74 -15.09
N PRO A 55 14.24 20.58 -14.79
CA PRO A 55 15.08 19.54 -15.40
C PRO A 55 14.68 18.12 -14.98
N CYS A 56 13.81 17.96 -13.96
CA CYS A 56 13.27 16.68 -13.54
C CYS A 56 11.76 16.78 -13.28
N LEU A 57 11.02 15.78 -13.77
CA LEU A 57 9.58 15.64 -13.55
C LEU A 57 9.33 14.43 -12.65
N ILE A 58 8.66 14.67 -11.53
CA ILE A 58 8.19 13.59 -10.67
C ILE A 58 6.94 12.97 -11.30
N CYS A 59 6.94 11.66 -11.52
CA CYS A 59 5.87 10.95 -12.22
C CYS A 59 4.80 10.39 -11.27
N ARG A 60 5.23 9.82 -10.14
CA ARG A 60 4.33 9.13 -9.20
C ARG A 60 4.99 8.94 -7.83
N LEU A 61 4.18 8.64 -6.85
CA LEU A 61 4.63 8.13 -5.57
C LEU A 61 4.94 6.63 -5.70
N ASP A 62 6.10 6.18 -5.22
CA ASP A 62 6.49 4.76 -5.13
C ASP A 62 6.13 4.19 -3.75
N HIS A 63 6.64 4.82 -2.70
CA HIS A 63 6.34 4.45 -1.32
C HIS A 63 6.45 5.64 -0.37
N ILE A 64 5.85 5.48 0.79
CA ILE A 64 6.09 6.33 1.96
C ILE A 64 6.63 5.48 3.09
N VAL A 65 7.25 6.11 4.09
CA VAL A 65 7.64 5.46 5.35
C VAL A 65 6.69 5.93 6.43
N MET A 66 6.02 4.99 7.08
CA MET A 66 5.11 5.23 8.18
C MET A 66 5.74 4.77 9.49
N THR A 67 5.81 5.66 10.48
CA THR A 67 6.26 5.29 11.82
C THR A 67 5.05 4.86 12.65
N VAL A 68 5.16 3.69 13.28
CA VAL A 68 4.08 3.02 14.01
C VAL A 68 4.51 2.62 15.40
N LYS A 69 3.56 2.48 16.34
CA LYS A 69 3.84 1.99 17.69
C LYS A 69 4.13 0.49 17.72
N SER A 70 3.43 -0.28 16.89
CA SER A 70 3.52 -1.74 16.82
C SER A 70 3.43 -2.21 15.37
N ILE A 71 4.51 -2.77 14.85
CA ILE A 71 4.53 -3.41 13.51
C ILE A 71 3.45 -4.49 13.42
N LYS A 72 3.30 -5.31 14.48
CA LYS A 72 2.34 -6.41 14.52
C LYS A 72 0.89 -5.91 14.38
N ASP A 73 0.51 -4.92 15.18
CA ASP A 73 -0.88 -4.43 15.19
C ASP A 73 -1.21 -3.70 13.90
N THR A 74 -0.25 -2.89 13.40
CA THR A 74 -0.38 -2.20 12.12
C THR A 74 -0.52 -3.19 10.96
N THR A 75 0.37 -4.18 10.85
CA THR A 75 0.29 -5.17 9.76
C THR A 75 -1.00 -5.98 9.82
N MET A 76 -1.46 -6.35 11.02
CA MET A 76 -2.73 -7.04 11.20
C MET A 76 -3.93 -6.19 10.76
N PHE A 77 -3.94 -4.90 11.13
CA PHE A 77 -5.02 -3.99 10.74
C PHE A 77 -5.06 -3.81 9.21
N TYR A 78 -3.97 -3.37 8.61
CA TYR A 78 -3.96 -3.05 7.18
C TYR A 78 -4.18 -4.28 6.28
N SER A 79 -3.72 -5.47 6.71
CA SER A 79 -3.99 -6.70 5.95
C SER A 79 -5.44 -7.17 6.07
N LYS A 80 -6.06 -7.09 7.26
CA LYS A 80 -7.43 -7.56 7.48
C LYS A 80 -8.48 -6.57 7.01
N ILE A 81 -8.23 -5.26 7.22
CA ILE A 81 -9.21 -4.21 6.95
C ILE A 81 -9.10 -3.69 5.52
N LEU A 82 -7.87 -3.50 5.03
CA LEU A 82 -7.63 -2.90 3.71
C LEU A 82 -7.10 -3.89 2.67
N GLY A 83 -6.92 -5.16 3.04
CA GLY A 83 -6.47 -6.20 2.12
C GLY A 83 -5.04 -6.03 1.63
N MET A 84 -4.21 -5.25 2.33
CA MET A 84 -2.82 -5.03 1.93
C MET A 84 -1.96 -6.26 2.22
N GLU A 85 -1.03 -6.57 1.31
CA GLU A 85 -0.09 -7.66 1.48
C GLU A 85 1.06 -7.25 2.40
N VAL A 86 1.35 -8.09 3.40
CA VAL A 86 2.50 -7.87 4.31
C VAL A 86 3.75 -8.47 3.68
N MET A 87 4.70 -7.60 3.34
CA MET A 87 6.00 -8.01 2.78
C MET A 87 7.10 -7.88 3.82
N THR A 88 8.00 -8.89 3.86
CA THR A 88 9.26 -8.81 4.58
C THR A 88 10.38 -8.65 3.57
N PHE A 89 11.25 -7.67 3.78
CA PHE A 89 12.39 -7.43 2.92
C PHE A 89 13.67 -7.23 3.76
N LYS A 90 14.71 -6.68 3.18
CA LYS A 90 16.04 -6.53 3.77
C LYS A 90 16.02 -6.30 5.30
N ASP A 91 16.81 -7.08 6.05
CA ASP A 91 17.00 -6.96 7.51
C ASP A 91 15.69 -7.06 8.32
N ASP A 92 14.79 -7.95 7.90
CA ASP A 92 13.49 -8.22 8.54
C ASP A 92 12.50 -7.03 8.58
N ARG A 93 12.74 -6.00 7.74
CA ARG A 93 11.86 -4.85 7.61
C ARG A 93 10.53 -5.25 7.02
N LYS A 94 9.45 -4.62 7.49
CA LYS A 94 8.10 -4.88 7.00
C LYS A 94 7.60 -3.74 6.12
N ALA A 95 6.80 -4.11 5.12
CA ALA A 95 6.04 -3.18 4.30
C ALA A 95 4.61 -3.71 4.09
N LEU A 96 3.70 -2.80 3.80
CA LEU A 96 2.33 -3.06 3.38
C LEU A 96 2.23 -2.71 1.90
N CYS A 97 1.97 -3.71 1.05
CA CYS A 97 1.94 -3.55 -0.40
C CYS A 97 0.50 -3.50 -0.91
N PHE A 98 0.24 -2.61 -1.85
CA PHE A 98 -1.06 -2.45 -2.53
C PHE A 98 -0.84 -1.83 -3.91
N GLY A 99 -1.44 -2.39 -4.95
CA GLY A 99 -1.18 -1.98 -6.33
C GLY A 99 0.33 -1.93 -6.63
N ASP A 100 0.80 -0.81 -7.17
CA ASP A 100 2.21 -0.55 -7.48
C ASP A 100 2.93 0.24 -6.37
N GLN A 101 2.34 0.33 -5.18
CA GLN A 101 2.82 1.16 -4.07
C GLN A 101 2.96 0.36 -2.80
N LYS A 102 3.63 0.93 -1.81
CA LYS A 102 3.75 0.33 -0.48
C LYS A 102 3.96 1.37 0.61
N PHE A 103 3.67 0.99 1.84
CA PHE A 103 4.10 1.68 3.05
C PHE A 103 5.22 0.88 3.70
N ASN A 104 6.43 1.41 3.74
CA ASN A 104 7.49 0.86 4.57
C ASN A 104 7.20 1.21 6.03
N LEU A 105 7.38 0.27 6.95
CA LEU A 105 7.06 0.47 8.35
C LEU A 105 8.34 0.64 9.18
N HIS A 106 8.35 1.68 10.02
CA HIS A 106 9.31 1.87 11.09
C HIS A 106 8.60 1.77 12.45
N GLU A 107 9.14 1.00 13.38
CA GLU A 107 8.66 1.03 14.75
C GLU A 107 9.28 2.21 15.50
N VAL A 108 8.48 2.94 16.25
CA VAL A 108 8.93 4.12 17.00
C VAL A 108 10.11 3.77 17.91
N GLY A 109 11.17 4.59 17.86
CA GLY A 109 12.41 4.35 18.58
C GLY A 109 13.36 3.30 17.98
N LYS A 110 12.97 2.67 16.85
CA LYS A 110 13.76 1.70 16.12
C LYS A 110 13.81 2.02 14.61
N GLU A 111 13.66 3.30 14.28
CA GLU A 111 13.67 3.74 12.87
C GLU A 111 15.05 3.54 12.25
N PHE A 112 15.07 3.31 10.94
CA PHE A 112 16.29 3.18 10.14
C PHE A 112 16.65 4.52 9.50
N GLU A 113 17.93 4.85 9.47
CA GLU A 113 18.42 6.02 8.72
C GLU A 113 18.54 5.74 7.21
N PRO A 114 18.29 6.74 6.33
CA PRO A 114 17.76 8.07 6.66
C PRO A 114 16.26 8.01 6.97
N LYS A 115 15.77 8.92 7.81
CA LYS A 115 14.37 8.98 8.27
C LYS A 115 13.82 10.41 8.28
N ALA A 116 12.51 10.54 8.50
CA ALA A 116 11.89 11.83 8.72
C ALA A 116 12.46 12.53 9.97
N ALA A 117 12.51 13.86 9.95
CA ALA A 117 12.96 14.64 11.11
C ALA A 117 12.07 14.44 12.34
N HIS A 118 10.77 14.23 12.12
CA HIS A 118 9.76 14.00 13.16
C HIS A 118 8.95 12.74 12.86
N PRO A 119 9.52 11.53 13.10
CA PRO A 119 8.84 10.26 12.84
C PRO A 119 7.88 9.93 14.00
N VAL A 120 6.65 10.43 13.92
CA VAL A 120 5.65 10.31 15.00
C VAL A 120 4.51 9.40 14.56
N PRO A 121 4.17 8.33 15.35
CA PRO A 121 2.95 7.55 15.11
C PRO A 121 1.69 8.41 15.16
N GLY A 122 0.74 8.16 14.25
CA GLY A 122 -0.53 8.89 14.21
C GLY A 122 -0.44 10.28 13.55
N SER A 123 0.63 10.57 12.82
CA SER A 123 0.83 11.85 12.13
C SER A 123 0.44 11.82 10.64
N LEU A 124 -0.01 10.68 10.13
CA LEU A 124 -0.36 10.51 8.73
C LEU A 124 -1.84 10.82 8.49
N ASP A 125 -2.09 11.48 7.37
CA ASP A 125 -3.39 11.67 6.75
C ASP A 125 -3.26 11.22 5.30
N ILE A 126 -4.01 10.17 4.90
CA ILE A 126 -3.76 9.49 3.63
C ILE A 126 -5.07 9.11 2.94
N CYS A 127 -5.14 9.41 1.65
CA CYS A 127 -6.27 9.02 0.79
C CYS A 127 -5.88 7.84 -0.09
N LEU A 128 -6.69 6.79 -0.03
CA LEU A 128 -6.54 5.56 -0.80
C LEU A 128 -7.73 5.41 -1.74
N ILE A 129 -7.48 5.09 -2.99
CA ILE A 129 -8.51 4.80 -3.97
C ILE A 129 -8.77 3.30 -3.99
N THR A 130 -10.04 2.92 -3.93
CA THR A 130 -10.49 1.54 -4.09
C THR A 130 -11.43 1.41 -5.30
N GLU A 131 -11.45 0.24 -5.91
CA GLU A 131 -12.43 -0.12 -6.94
C GLU A 131 -13.67 -0.82 -6.34
N VAL A 132 -13.57 -1.25 -5.08
CA VAL A 132 -14.70 -1.82 -4.34
C VAL A 132 -15.70 -0.70 -4.04
N PRO A 133 -17.02 -0.90 -4.29
CA PRO A 133 -18.06 0.08 -3.92
C PRO A 133 -17.97 0.49 -2.45
N LEU A 134 -18.09 1.81 -2.16
CA LEU A 134 -17.96 2.30 -0.79
C LEU A 134 -18.99 1.69 0.17
N GLU A 135 -20.18 1.32 -0.31
CA GLU A 135 -21.20 0.65 0.47
C GLU A 135 -20.71 -0.70 1.01
N GLU A 136 -20.00 -1.47 0.19
CA GLU A 136 -19.41 -2.74 0.59
C GLU A 136 -18.27 -2.52 1.59
N MET A 137 -17.43 -1.48 1.35
CA MET A 137 -16.37 -1.09 2.27
C MET A 137 -16.93 -0.66 3.63
N ILE A 138 -18.02 0.09 3.66
CA ILE A 138 -18.73 0.50 4.89
C ILE A 138 -19.24 -0.73 5.66
N GLN A 139 -19.83 -1.71 4.97
CA GLN A 139 -20.31 -2.93 5.62
C GLN A 139 -19.13 -3.76 6.18
N HIS A 140 -18.04 -3.81 5.44
CA HIS A 140 -16.82 -4.50 5.89
C HIS A 140 -16.22 -3.83 7.14
N LEU A 141 -16.08 -2.52 7.17
CA LEU A 141 -15.60 -1.77 8.34
C LEU A 141 -16.49 -2.00 9.56
N LYS A 142 -17.83 -1.97 9.39
CA LYS A 142 -18.78 -2.29 10.45
C LYS A 142 -18.63 -3.72 10.98
N ALA A 143 -18.46 -4.69 10.09
CA ALA A 143 -18.24 -6.10 10.47
C ALA A 143 -16.91 -6.33 11.21
N CYS A 144 -15.96 -5.43 11.03
CA CYS A 144 -14.65 -5.47 11.69
C CYS A 144 -14.56 -4.55 12.91
N ASP A 145 -15.68 -3.97 13.38
CA ASP A 145 -15.75 -3.01 14.50
C ASP A 145 -14.83 -1.78 14.32
N VAL A 146 -14.65 -1.33 13.06
CA VAL A 146 -13.92 -0.10 12.75
C VAL A 146 -14.91 1.04 12.57
N PRO A 147 -14.94 2.03 13.49
CA PRO A 147 -15.85 3.15 13.40
C PRO A 147 -15.48 4.10 12.27
N ILE A 148 -16.46 4.48 11.45
CA ILE A 148 -16.33 5.53 10.44
C ILE A 148 -16.54 6.87 11.14
N GLU A 149 -15.57 7.79 11.03
CA GLU A 149 -15.65 9.13 11.63
C GLU A 149 -16.47 10.08 10.77
N GLU A 150 -16.35 9.99 9.44
CA GLU A 150 -17.09 10.83 8.49
C GLU A 150 -17.34 10.07 7.18
N GLY A 151 -18.45 10.36 6.53
CA GLY A 151 -18.80 9.88 5.19
C GLY A 151 -19.98 8.90 5.15
N PRO A 152 -20.42 8.55 3.92
CA PRO A 152 -19.87 8.98 2.62
C PRO A 152 -20.08 10.49 2.37
N VAL A 153 -19.01 11.16 1.94
CA VAL A 153 -19.02 12.61 1.64
C VAL A 153 -18.25 12.89 0.34
N PRO A 154 -18.70 13.89 -0.47
CA PRO A 154 -18.00 14.28 -1.67
C PRO A 154 -16.70 15.04 -1.33
N ARG A 155 -15.65 14.75 -2.08
CA ARG A 155 -14.32 15.41 -2.00
C ARG A 155 -13.76 15.63 -3.39
N THR A 156 -12.61 16.29 -3.47
CA THR A 156 -11.87 16.50 -4.71
C THR A 156 -10.59 15.69 -4.68
N GLY A 157 -10.52 14.67 -5.51
CA GLY A 157 -9.32 13.84 -5.70
C GLY A 157 -8.38 14.44 -6.76
N ALA A 158 -7.20 13.82 -6.92
CA ALA A 158 -6.18 14.28 -7.85
C ALA A 158 -6.61 14.25 -9.34
N LYS A 159 -7.55 13.37 -9.70
CA LYS A 159 -8.05 13.20 -11.08
C LYS A 159 -9.48 13.73 -11.29
N GLY A 160 -10.17 14.15 -10.23
CA GLY A 160 -11.55 14.60 -10.31
C GLY A 160 -12.33 14.34 -9.01
N PRO A 161 -13.67 14.47 -9.05
CA PRO A 161 -14.51 14.25 -7.88
C PRO A 161 -14.40 12.81 -7.35
N ILE A 162 -14.41 12.68 -6.03
CA ILE A 162 -14.43 11.40 -5.32
C ILE A 162 -15.52 11.39 -4.25
N MET A 163 -15.98 10.20 -3.88
CA MET A 163 -16.79 9.96 -2.70
C MET A 163 -15.92 9.26 -1.66
N SER A 164 -15.91 9.76 -0.42
CA SER A 164 -14.94 9.37 0.60
C SER A 164 -15.58 8.96 1.91
N ILE A 165 -14.95 8.04 2.61
CA ILE A 165 -15.20 7.71 4.01
C ILE A 165 -13.89 7.83 4.79
N TYR A 166 -13.98 8.20 6.08
CA TYR A 166 -12.84 8.44 6.97
C TYR A 166 -12.92 7.55 8.21
N PHE A 167 -11.80 6.96 8.58
CA PHE A 167 -11.64 6.17 9.80
C PHE A 167 -10.20 6.22 10.30
N ARG A 168 -9.90 5.58 11.43
CA ARG A 168 -8.58 5.60 12.04
C ARG A 168 -7.95 4.21 12.06
N ASP A 169 -6.64 4.19 11.85
CA ASP A 169 -5.80 3.03 12.10
C ASP A 169 -5.47 2.88 13.62
N PRO A 170 -4.74 1.82 14.04
CA PRO A 170 -4.39 1.61 15.45
C PRO A 170 -3.57 2.74 16.08
N ASP A 171 -2.80 3.47 15.30
CA ASP A 171 -2.00 4.62 15.76
C ASP A 171 -2.73 5.95 15.66
N ARG A 172 -3.99 5.94 15.21
CA ARG A 172 -4.83 7.13 14.99
C ARG A 172 -4.44 7.93 13.76
N ASN A 173 -3.69 7.36 12.81
CA ASN A 173 -3.57 7.96 11.49
C ASN A 173 -4.96 8.10 10.85
N LEU A 174 -5.20 9.19 10.14
CA LEU A 174 -6.45 9.37 9.38
C LEU A 174 -6.34 8.63 8.05
N ILE A 175 -7.29 7.73 7.84
CA ILE A 175 -7.40 6.97 6.59
C ILE A 175 -8.67 7.41 5.87
N GLU A 176 -8.49 7.95 4.69
CA GLU A 176 -9.54 8.21 3.73
C GLU A 176 -9.57 7.07 2.70
N VAL A 177 -10.73 6.48 2.46
CA VAL A 177 -10.93 5.52 1.36
C VAL A 177 -12.00 6.06 0.43
N SER A 178 -11.72 6.06 -0.87
CA SER A 178 -12.54 6.76 -1.85
C SER A 178 -12.74 5.98 -3.14
N ASN A 179 -13.90 6.21 -3.78
CA ASN A 179 -14.13 5.90 -5.19
C ASN A 179 -14.13 7.19 -6.02
N TYR A 180 -13.61 7.13 -7.25
CA TYR A 180 -13.90 8.19 -8.23
C TYR A 180 -15.36 8.16 -8.64
N ILE A 181 -15.97 9.35 -8.74
CA ILE A 181 -17.33 9.51 -9.25
C ILE A 181 -17.22 9.58 -10.77
N SER A 182 -17.84 8.61 -11.46
CA SER A 182 -17.96 8.66 -12.92
C SER A 182 -18.83 9.86 -13.31
N SER A 183 -18.30 10.73 -14.16
CA SER A 183 -19.04 11.85 -14.77
C SER A 183 -19.99 11.35 -15.85
#